data_4d85c0b90bb8739b9aa3ce72910f3f5d
#
_entry.id   4d85c0b90bb8739b9aa3ce72910f3f5d
#
_cell.length_a   1.000
_cell.length_b   1.000
_cell.length_c   1.000
_cell.angle_alpha   90.00
_cell.angle_beta   90.00
_cell.angle_gamma   90.00
#
_symmetry.space_group_name_H-M   'P 1'
#
loop_
_entity.id
_entity.type
_entity.pdbx_description
1 polymer ?
#
loop_
_entity_poly.entity_id
_entity_poly.type
_entity_poly.pdbx_seq_one_letter_code
_entity_poly.pdbx_strand_id
1 'polypeptide(L)'
;MNVFRTEQYVCKVCGYNIIGHFPRNCPFCGASQENFITAEFCSDNYNLVEEKVTNQVFSLVSSPALGLEHKAYCIKTDDQMIWIDCPSTFKTNIERMDKIIFTHNHFLGASNLYRNYYTAFIWIHHSDTYSLLTQSYSFDKKFSENFELKGIKAFHLNGHTPGFTCYIFQNILFVCDYIFFDEKSMKLNPYGPYKKTIEGAFKLREILRHKNLKKVCGYNYVIKYPYWKEKFKELLTRISL
;
A
#
# COMPACT_ATOMS: atom_id res chain seq x y z
N MET A 1 -9.05 -8.65 -24.77
CA MET A 1 -8.41 -7.31 -24.86
C MET A 1 -6.99 -7.45 -24.38
N ASN A 2 -5.97 -7.07 -25.16
CA ASN A 2 -4.58 -7.17 -24.69
C ASN A 2 -4.31 -6.06 -23.66
N VAL A 3 -4.14 -6.41 -22.40
CA VAL A 3 -3.91 -5.48 -21.28
C VAL A 3 -2.47 -4.97 -21.25
N PHE A 4 -1.53 -5.76 -21.81
CA PHE A 4 -0.10 -5.47 -21.84
C PHE A 4 0.33 -4.65 -23.07
N ARG A 5 -0.51 -3.69 -23.52
CA ARG A 5 -0.18 -2.83 -24.68
C ARG A 5 1.00 -1.90 -24.45
N THR A 6 1.21 -1.49 -23.20
CA THR A 6 2.36 -0.69 -22.80
C THR A 6 3.37 -1.59 -22.14
N GLU A 7 4.64 -1.47 -22.53
CA GLU A 7 5.72 -2.19 -21.89
C GLU A 7 5.70 -1.91 -20.38
N GLN A 8 5.77 -2.97 -19.59
CA GLN A 8 5.83 -2.87 -18.14
C GLN A 8 6.70 -3.98 -17.60
N TYR A 9 7.52 -3.63 -16.62
CA TYR A 9 8.49 -4.51 -15.99
C TYR A 9 8.29 -4.52 -14.48
N VAL A 10 8.52 -5.67 -13.86
CA VAL A 10 8.41 -5.89 -12.41
C VAL A 10 9.78 -6.22 -11.86
N CYS A 11 10.23 -5.47 -10.86
CA CYS A 11 11.47 -5.75 -10.15
C CYS A 11 11.27 -6.93 -9.19
N LYS A 12 12.01 -8.03 -9.39
CA LYS A 12 11.96 -9.21 -8.51
C LYS A 12 12.46 -8.94 -7.09
N VAL A 13 13.31 -7.91 -6.92
CA VAL A 13 13.89 -7.55 -5.61
C VAL A 13 12.92 -6.81 -4.71
N CYS A 14 12.03 -5.97 -5.27
CA CYS A 14 11.14 -5.15 -4.45
C CYS A 14 9.68 -5.13 -4.89
N GLY A 15 9.32 -5.74 -6.03
CA GLY A 15 7.97 -5.71 -6.57
C GLY A 15 7.61 -4.42 -7.31
N TYR A 16 8.50 -3.41 -7.38
CA TYR A 16 8.20 -2.14 -8.04
C TYR A 16 7.92 -2.37 -9.53
N ASN A 17 6.84 -1.75 -10.04
CA ASN A 17 6.45 -1.83 -11.45
C ASN A 17 6.92 -0.59 -12.20
N ILE A 18 7.55 -0.79 -13.37
CA ILE A 18 8.05 0.27 -14.24
C ILE A 18 7.30 0.23 -15.56
N ILE A 19 6.76 1.36 -15.96
CA ILE A 19 5.88 1.48 -17.14
C ILE A 19 6.59 2.26 -18.24
N GLY A 20 6.55 1.76 -19.48
CA GLY A 20 6.93 2.47 -20.70
C GLY A 20 8.38 2.33 -21.11
N HIS A 21 9.27 1.75 -20.31
CA HIS A 21 10.65 1.51 -20.69
C HIS A 21 11.31 0.43 -19.84
N PHE A 22 12.33 -0.23 -20.42
CA PHE A 22 13.17 -1.17 -19.69
C PHE A 22 14.24 -0.39 -18.89
N PRO A 23 14.28 -0.50 -17.56
CA PRO A 23 15.20 0.31 -16.75
C PRO A 23 16.60 -0.29 -16.69
N ARG A 24 17.61 0.56 -16.52
CA ARG A 24 18.97 0.11 -16.15
C ARG A 24 19.04 -0.34 -14.71
N ASN A 25 18.41 0.43 -13.82
CA ASN A 25 18.31 0.15 -12.37
C ASN A 25 16.91 0.44 -11.88
N CYS A 26 16.52 -0.25 -10.84
CA CYS A 26 15.24 0.03 -10.18
C CYS A 26 15.26 1.40 -9.49
N PRO A 27 14.34 2.31 -9.82
CA PRO A 27 14.29 3.64 -9.21
C PRO A 27 13.94 3.59 -7.72
N PHE A 28 13.40 2.47 -7.23
CA PHE A 28 13.04 2.30 -5.83
C PHE A 28 14.16 1.64 -5.01
N CYS A 29 14.66 0.45 -5.42
CA CYS A 29 15.63 -0.30 -4.62
C CYS A 29 17.06 -0.33 -5.20
N GLY A 30 17.30 0.24 -6.39
CA GLY A 30 18.60 0.25 -7.04
C GLY A 30 19.01 -1.05 -7.74
N ALA A 31 18.18 -2.10 -7.70
CA ALA A 31 18.48 -3.39 -8.34
C ALA A 31 18.75 -3.22 -9.83
N SER A 32 19.77 -3.92 -10.35
CA SER A 32 20.20 -3.88 -11.73
C SER A 32 19.21 -4.58 -12.69
N GLN A 33 19.35 -4.31 -13.97
CA GLN A 33 18.36 -4.67 -15.00
C GLN A 33 18.03 -6.18 -15.10
N GLU A 34 18.95 -7.09 -14.76
CA GLU A 34 18.74 -8.53 -14.75
C GLU A 34 17.70 -9.00 -13.71
N ASN A 35 17.32 -8.12 -12.79
CA ASN A 35 16.31 -8.38 -11.80
C ASN A 35 14.88 -8.02 -12.26
N PHE A 36 14.72 -7.62 -13.52
CA PHE A 36 13.40 -7.29 -14.05
C PHE A 36 12.84 -8.43 -14.91
N ILE A 37 11.56 -8.66 -14.74
CA ILE A 37 10.73 -9.50 -15.60
C ILE A 37 9.65 -8.65 -16.23
N THR A 38 9.11 -9.06 -17.38
CA THR A 38 7.94 -8.38 -17.94
C THR A 38 6.71 -8.60 -17.05
N ALA A 39 5.79 -7.65 -17.04
CA ALA A 39 4.55 -7.79 -16.30
C ALA A 39 3.70 -8.97 -16.80
N GLU A 40 3.78 -9.31 -18.09
CA GLU A 40 3.15 -10.48 -18.67
C GLU A 40 3.74 -11.76 -18.09
N PHE A 41 5.09 -11.92 -18.12
CA PHE A 41 5.77 -13.05 -17.49
C PHE A 41 5.43 -13.14 -15.99
N CYS A 42 5.38 -12.01 -15.28
CA CYS A 42 4.97 -11.97 -13.88
C CYS A 42 3.54 -12.48 -13.72
N SER A 43 2.61 -12.02 -14.57
CA SER A 43 1.22 -12.50 -14.57
C SER A 43 1.10 -14.00 -14.79
N ASP A 44 1.93 -14.58 -15.65
CA ASP A 44 1.86 -16.02 -15.97
C ASP A 44 2.46 -16.90 -14.86
N ASN A 45 3.53 -16.43 -14.22
CA ASN A 45 4.35 -17.25 -13.31
C ASN A 45 4.13 -16.98 -11.81
N TYR A 46 3.46 -15.87 -11.46
CA TYR A 46 3.12 -15.53 -10.09
C TYR A 46 1.60 -15.57 -9.91
N ASN A 47 1.15 -16.04 -8.77
CA ASN A 47 -0.26 -16.00 -8.38
C ASN A 47 -0.52 -14.87 -7.39
N LEU A 48 -1.78 -14.50 -7.22
CA LEU A 48 -2.21 -13.61 -6.17
C LEU A 48 -2.90 -14.44 -5.09
N VAL A 49 -2.34 -14.40 -3.88
CA VAL A 49 -2.90 -15.10 -2.71
C VAL A 49 -3.74 -14.13 -1.93
N GLU A 50 -4.98 -14.54 -1.66
CA GLU A 50 -5.93 -13.83 -0.82
C GLU A 50 -6.03 -14.50 0.55
N GLU A 51 -5.75 -13.76 1.62
CA GLU A 51 -5.89 -14.24 3.00
C GLU A 51 -6.98 -13.46 3.73
N LYS A 52 -7.89 -14.18 4.37
CA LYS A 52 -9.01 -13.57 5.09
C LYS A 52 -8.56 -12.83 6.35
N VAL A 53 -8.83 -11.53 6.44
CA VAL A 53 -8.68 -10.71 7.64
C VAL A 53 -9.99 -10.66 8.44
N THR A 54 -11.10 -10.40 7.75
CA THR A 54 -12.48 -10.47 8.27
C THR A 54 -13.41 -10.96 7.17
N ASN A 55 -14.74 -10.95 7.37
CA ASN A 55 -15.70 -11.30 6.30
C ASN A 55 -15.70 -10.29 5.14
N GLN A 56 -15.26 -9.05 5.37
CA GLN A 56 -15.26 -7.97 4.38
C GLN A 56 -13.86 -7.49 4.01
N VAL A 57 -12.81 -7.99 4.66
CA VAL A 57 -11.43 -7.54 4.43
C VAL A 57 -10.53 -8.74 4.20
N PHE A 58 -9.74 -8.66 3.13
CA PHE A 58 -8.76 -9.67 2.74
C PHE A 58 -7.42 -9.00 2.46
N SER A 59 -6.30 -9.65 2.76
CA SER A 59 -4.99 -9.21 2.30
C SER A 59 -4.63 -9.91 0.99
N LEU A 60 -3.90 -9.21 0.15
CA LEU A 60 -3.45 -9.66 -1.17
C LEU A 60 -1.93 -9.58 -1.24
N VAL A 61 -1.30 -10.63 -1.74
CA VAL A 61 0.16 -10.69 -1.94
C VAL A 61 0.50 -11.62 -3.10
N SER A 62 1.60 -11.32 -3.80
CA SER A 62 2.11 -12.18 -4.88
C SER A 62 2.71 -13.47 -4.33
N SER A 63 2.53 -14.57 -5.04
CA SER A 63 3.12 -15.89 -4.73
C SER A 63 3.70 -16.53 -6.02
N PRO A 64 5.00 -16.86 -6.07
CA PRO A 64 6.01 -16.61 -5.04
C PRO A 64 6.14 -15.15 -4.62
N ALA A 65 6.70 -14.88 -3.45
CA ALA A 65 6.87 -13.50 -2.96
C ALA A 65 7.75 -12.68 -3.92
N LEU A 66 7.36 -11.44 -4.19
CA LEU A 66 8.12 -10.47 -4.95
C LEU A 66 8.93 -9.56 -4.00
N GLY A 67 9.97 -10.11 -3.41
CA GLY A 67 10.94 -9.38 -2.60
C GLY A 67 10.31 -8.57 -1.47
N LEU A 68 10.36 -7.25 -1.56
CA LEU A 68 9.83 -6.32 -0.57
C LEU A 68 8.37 -5.91 -0.80
N GLU A 69 7.65 -6.63 -1.64
CA GLU A 69 6.23 -6.34 -1.90
C GLU A 69 5.43 -6.22 -0.61
N HIS A 70 4.62 -5.20 -0.52
CA HIS A 70 3.72 -4.98 0.61
C HIS A 70 2.40 -5.71 0.39
N LYS A 71 1.77 -6.16 1.49
CA LYS A 71 0.39 -6.62 1.44
C LYS A 71 -0.50 -5.45 1.01
N ALA A 72 -1.28 -5.66 -0.05
CA ALA A 72 -2.43 -4.84 -0.35
C ALA A 72 -3.66 -5.39 0.38
N TYR A 73 -4.70 -4.60 0.50
CA TYR A 73 -5.92 -5.01 1.21
C TYR A 73 -7.15 -4.75 0.36
N CYS A 74 -7.98 -5.76 0.23
CA CYS A 74 -9.26 -5.71 -0.44
C CYS A 74 -10.37 -5.51 0.59
N ILE A 75 -11.24 -4.53 0.39
CA ILE A 75 -12.39 -4.21 1.23
C ILE A 75 -13.67 -4.37 0.42
N LYS A 76 -14.52 -5.31 0.83
CA LYS A 76 -15.86 -5.51 0.26
C LYS A 76 -16.86 -4.64 1.02
N THR A 77 -17.32 -3.57 0.39
CA THR A 77 -18.44 -2.78 0.87
C THR A 77 -19.75 -3.35 0.31
N ASP A 78 -20.90 -2.78 0.65
CA ASP A 78 -22.19 -3.29 0.20
C ASP A 78 -22.35 -3.27 -1.33
N ASP A 79 -21.70 -2.32 -2.01
CA ASP A 79 -21.87 -2.06 -3.44
C ASP A 79 -20.55 -1.89 -4.20
N GLN A 80 -19.41 -1.93 -3.55
CA GLN A 80 -18.10 -1.70 -4.18
C GLN A 80 -16.99 -2.57 -3.57
N MET A 81 -16.03 -2.91 -4.43
CA MET A 81 -14.75 -3.48 -4.05
C MET A 81 -13.68 -2.39 -4.08
N ILE A 82 -13.09 -2.07 -2.93
CA ILE A 82 -12.07 -1.03 -2.80
C ILE A 82 -10.79 -1.67 -2.30
N TRP A 83 -9.68 -1.42 -3.00
CA TRP A 83 -8.37 -1.86 -2.56
C TRP A 83 -7.61 -0.72 -1.88
N ILE A 84 -6.91 -1.03 -0.81
CA ILE A 84 -5.86 -0.20 -0.21
C ILE A 84 -4.54 -0.77 -0.68
N ASP A 85 -3.76 0.04 -1.41
CA ASP A 85 -2.56 -0.34 -2.13
C ASP A 85 -2.83 -1.41 -3.22
N CYS A 86 -1.80 -1.81 -3.97
CA CYS A 86 -1.97 -2.70 -5.10
C CYS A 86 -0.83 -3.72 -5.16
N PRO A 87 -1.13 -5.01 -5.35
CA PRO A 87 -0.11 -6.02 -5.55
C PRO A 87 0.68 -5.77 -6.85
N SER A 88 1.91 -6.28 -6.87
CA SER A 88 2.82 -6.14 -8.02
C SER A 88 2.42 -7.03 -9.19
N THR A 89 1.77 -8.15 -8.93
CA THR A 89 1.29 -9.11 -9.93
C THR A 89 -0.11 -8.74 -10.41
N PHE A 90 -0.31 -8.73 -11.73
CA PHE A 90 -1.63 -8.58 -12.34
C PHE A 90 -2.30 -9.93 -12.55
N LYS A 91 -3.56 -10.07 -12.16
CA LYS A 91 -4.40 -11.27 -12.38
C LYS A 91 -5.82 -10.88 -12.79
N THR A 92 -6.41 -11.67 -13.69
CA THR A 92 -7.79 -11.49 -14.16
C THR A 92 -8.79 -12.42 -13.48
N ASN A 93 -8.31 -13.45 -12.77
CA ASN A 93 -9.13 -14.44 -12.07
C ASN A 93 -9.47 -14.03 -10.62
N ILE A 94 -9.51 -12.74 -10.37
CA ILE A 94 -9.87 -12.14 -9.08
C ILE A 94 -11.17 -11.36 -9.21
N GLU A 95 -11.82 -11.10 -8.09
CA GLU A 95 -13.03 -10.28 -8.08
C GLU A 95 -12.71 -8.85 -8.55
N ARG A 96 -13.58 -8.29 -9.41
CA ARG A 96 -13.43 -6.94 -9.96
C ARG A 96 -13.34 -5.91 -8.83
N MET A 97 -12.33 -5.04 -8.87
CA MET A 97 -12.26 -3.87 -8.01
C MET A 97 -12.77 -2.62 -8.72
N ASP A 98 -13.47 -1.76 -7.97
CA ASP A 98 -13.96 -0.48 -8.46
C ASP A 98 -12.96 0.65 -8.24
N LYS A 99 -12.19 0.55 -7.15
CA LYS A 99 -11.19 1.57 -6.77
C LYS A 99 -9.95 0.97 -6.15
N ILE A 100 -8.83 1.66 -6.37
CA ILE A 100 -7.58 1.45 -5.65
C ILE A 100 -7.21 2.78 -5.02
N ILE A 101 -7.07 2.80 -3.69
CA ILE A 101 -6.66 3.98 -2.92
C ILE A 101 -5.31 3.71 -2.28
N PHE A 102 -4.34 4.59 -2.50
CA PHE A 102 -2.98 4.37 -2.04
C PHE A 102 -2.71 4.96 -0.68
N THR A 103 -1.96 4.22 0.15
CA THR A 103 -1.37 4.76 1.38
C THR A 103 -0.26 5.75 1.05
N HIS A 104 0.55 5.45 0.01
CA HIS A 104 1.66 6.29 -0.44
C HIS A 104 2.19 5.82 -1.82
N ASN A 105 3.26 6.46 -2.31
CA ASN A 105 3.75 6.29 -3.67
C ASN A 105 4.73 5.14 -3.91
N HIS A 106 5.14 4.38 -2.89
CA HIS A 106 6.20 3.38 -3.06
C HIS A 106 5.72 2.09 -3.71
N PHE A 107 4.48 1.67 -3.48
CA PHE A 107 3.95 0.38 -3.93
C PHE A 107 2.68 0.54 -4.75
N LEU A 108 2.83 1.17 -5.92
CA LEU A 108 1.73 1.36 -6.87
C LEU A 108 1.37 0.06 -7.62
N GLY A 109 2.27 -0.93 -7.57
CA GLY A 109 2.04 -2.27 -8.13
C GLY A 109 1.57 -2.26 -9.58
N ALA A 110 0.73 -3.21 -9.90
CA ALA A 110 0.13 -3.35 -11.23
C ALA A 110 -1.15 -2.50 -11.42
N SER A 111 -1.33 -1.40 -10.67
CA SER A 111 -2.59 -0.64 -10.63
C SER A 111 -3.04 -0.10 -11.99
N ASN A 112 -2.10 0.29 -12.87
CA ASN A 112 -2.43 0.70 -14.23
C ASN A 112 -3.02 -0.45 -15.08
N LEU A 113 -2.57 -1.70 -14.90
CA LEU A 113 -3.12 -2.87 -15.57
C LEU A 113 -4.53 -3.17 -15.04
N TYR A 114 -4.74 -3.12 -13.74
CA TYR A 114 -6.06 -3.25 -13.13
C TYR A 114 -7.01 -2.15 -13.56
N ARG A 115 -6.53 -0.90 -13.64
CA ARG A 115 -7.30 0.22 -14.20
C ARG A 115 -7.73 -0.04 -15.64
N ASN A 116 -6.81 -0.48 -16.49
CA ASN A 116 -7.07 -0.73 -17.90
C ASN A 116 -8.02 -1.91 -18.12
N TYR A 117 -7.95 -2.93 -17.29
CA TYR A 117 -8.76 -4.14 -17.42
C TYR A 117 -10.15 -4.00 -16.79
N TYR A 118 -10.21 -3.52 -15.53
CA TYR A 118 -11.46 -3.44 -14.77
C TYR A 118 -12.10 -2.04 -14.79
N THR A 119 -11.45 -1.05 -15.36
CA THR A 119 -11.87 0.36 -15.30
C THR A 119 -11.86 0.90 -13.87
N ALA A 120 -10.93 0.41 -13.05
CA ALA A 120 -10.79 0.81 -11.66
C ALA A 120 -10.34 2.27 -11.54
N PHE A 121 -10.92 3.02 -10.60
CA PHE A 121 -10.49 4.39 -10.30
C PHE A 121 -9.30 4.40 -9.34
N ILE A 122 -8.25 5.12 -9.69
CA ILE A 122 -7.00 5.17 -8.93
C ILE A 122 -6.90 6.48 -8.16
N TRP A 123 -6.79 6.41 -6.83
CA TRP A 123 -6.70 7.58 -5.95
C TRP A 123 -5.39 7.59 -5.16
N ILE A 124 -4.75 8.75 -5.09
CA ILE A 124 -3.53 8.96 -4.31
C ILE A 124 -3.54 10.34 -3.66
N HIS A 125 -2.79 10.54 -2.58
CA HIS A 125 -2.61 11.86 -2.00
C HIS A 125 -1.80 12.77 -2.96
N HIS A 126 -2.24 14.02 -3.13
CA HIS A 126 -1.65 14.97 -4.07
C HIS A 126 -0.14 15.15 -3.89
N SER A 127 0.33 15.26 -2.65
CA SER A 127 1.75 15.46 -2.35
C SER A 127 2.65 14.31 -2.84
N ASP A 128 2.12 13.10 -2.98
CA ASP A 128 2.88 11.95 -3.46
C ASP A 128 2.98 11.89 -4.98
N THR A 129 2.17 12.66 -5.70
CA THR A 129 2.24 12.71 -7.17
C THR A 129 3.46 13.47 -7.71
N TYR A 130 4.21 14.14 -6.85
CA TYR A 130 5.48 14.80 -7.23
C TYR A 130 6.69 13.87 -7.20
N SER A 131 6.54 12.66 -6.69
CA SER A 131 7.61 11.65 -6.70
C SER A 131 7.94 11.19 -8.12
N LEU A 132 9.21 10.95 -8.41
CA LEU A 132 9.66 10.31 -9.66
C LEU A 132 9.01 8.93 -9.85
N LEU A 133 8.70 8.23 -8.76
CA LEU A 133 8.05 6.91 -8.77
C LEU A 133 6.63 6.92 -9.33
N THR A 134 5.98 8.08 -9.38
CA THR A 134 4.59 8.22 -9.83
C THR A 134 4.42 8.73 -11.26
N GLN A 135 5.50 9.17 -11.89
CA GLN A 135 5.42 9.90 -13.18
C GLN A 135 4.81 9.10 -14.33
N SER A 136 4.99 7.77 -14.33
CA SER A 136 4.44 6.89 -15.36
C SER A 136 3.01 6.42 -15.04
N TYR A 137 2.49 6.76 -13.86
CA TYR A 137 1.15 6.34 -13.42
C TYR A 137 0.11 7.43 -13.65
N SER A 138 -1.12 7.02 -13.94
CA SER A 138 -2.26 7.93 -14.06
C SER A 138 -3.19 7.78 -12.86
N PHE A 139 -3.59 8.92 -12.29
CA PHE A 139 -4.48 8.95 -11.13
C PHE A 139 -5.76 9.68 -11.47
N ASP A 140 -6.92 9.09 -11.16
CA ASP A 140 -8.24 9.66 -11.43
C ASP A 140 -8.60 10.70 -10.36
N LYS A 141 -8.11 10.53 -9.12
CA LYS A 141 -8.27 11.50 -8.04
C LYS A 141 -6.98 11.71 -7.25
N LYS A 142 -6.59 12.97 -7.13
CA LYS A 142 -5.50 13.45 -6.27
C LYS A 142 -6.14 14.18 -5.10
N PHE A 143 -6.23 13.53 -3.94
CA PHE A 143 -6.82 14.14 -2.75
C PHE A 143 -5.75 14.83 -1.90
N SER A 144 -6.14 15.86 -1.14
CA SER A 144 -5.23 16.63 -0.26
C SER A 144 -5.68 16.65 1.19
N GLU A 145 -6.91 16.23 1.46
CA GLU A 145 -7.54 16.28 2.76
C GLU A 145 -7.99 14.91 3.23
N ASN A 146 -8.30 14.81 4.52
CA ASN A 146 -9.00 13.65 5.04
C ASN A 146 -10.34 13.48 4.33
N PHE A 147 -10.74 12.25 4.08
CA PHE A 147 -12.04 11.97 3.46
C PHE A 147 -12.66 10.70 4.03
N GLU A 148 -13.93 10.50 3.70
CA GLU A 148 -14.63 9.24 3.92
C GLU A 148 -15.19 8.73 2.60
N LEU A 149 -15.03 7.42 2.36
CA LEU A 149 -15.50 6.72 1.17
C LEU A 149 -16.06 5.37 1.58
N LYS A 150 -17.39 5.17 1.46
CA LYS A 150 -18.04 3.87 1.77
C LYS A 150 -17.65 3.30 3.14
N GLY A 151 -17.57 4.15 4.14
CA GLY A 151 -17.17 3.78 5.51
C GLY A 151 -15.66 3.66 5.73
N ILE A 152 -14.84 3.81 4.69
CA ILE A 152 -13.38 3.89 4.80
C ILE A 152 -13.01 5.34 5.10
N LYS A 153 -12.42 5.59 6.27
CA LYS A 153 -11.95 6.92 6.70
C LYS A 153 -10.45 7.05 6.43
N ALA A 154 -10.06 8.05 5.65
CA ALA A 154 -8.69 8.36 5.28
C ALA A 154 -8.15 9.50 6.15
N PHE A 155 -6.94 9.33 6.67
CA PHE A 155 -6.25 10.31 7.51
C PHE A 155 -4.85 10.54 6.98
N HIS A 156 -4.60 11.73 6.45
CA HIS A 156 -3.27 12.15 6.03
C HIS A 156 -2.36 12.29 7.23
N LEU A 157 -1.25 11.57 7.26
CA LEU A 157 -0.27 11.61 8.35
C LEU A 157 0.95 12.49 8.01
N ASN A 158 1.41 12.46 6.73
CA ASN A 158 2.72 12.92 6.32
C ASN A 158 3.83 12.00 6.89
N GLY A 159 5.10 12.32 6.68
CA GLY A 159 6.22 11.61 7.31
C GLY A 159 7.00 10.77 6.32
N HIS A 160 6.88 9.44 6.36
CA HIS A 160 7.60 8.50 5.48
C HIS A 160 7.56 8.95 4.01
N THR A 161 6.38 9.33 3.52
CA THR A 161 6.23 10.14 2.30
C THR A 161 5.38 11.38 2.60
N PRO A 162 5.49 12.45 1.77
CA PRO A 162 4.70 13.67 1.99
C PRO A 162 3.18 13.43 1.96
N GLY A 163 2.72 12.45 1.20
CA GLY A 163 1.31 12.11 1.05
C GLY A 163 0.84 10.93 1.89
N PHE A 164 1.67 10.41 2.79
CA PHE A 164 1.32 9.20 3.53
C PHE A 164 -0.04 9.32 4.22
N THR A 165 -0.93 8.38 3.92
CA THR A 165 -2.31 8.33 4.40
C THR A 165 -2.59 6.97 5.02
N CYS A 166 -3.06 6.95 6.26
CA CYS A 166 -3.60 5.72 6.87
C CYS A 166 -5.12 5.67 6.69
N TYR A 167 -5.67 4.47 6.78
CA TYR A 167 -7.09 4.24 6.61
C TYR A 167 -7.68 3.52 7.81
N ILE A 168 -8.96 3.79 8.09
CA ILE A 168 -9.75 3.02 9.07
C ILE A 168 -11.04 2.58 8.37
N PHE A 169 -11.29 1.27 8.38
CA PHE A 169 -12.57 0.71 7.98
C PHE A 169 -13.16 -0.08 9.13
N GLN A 170 -14.36 0.30 9.58
CA GLN A 170 -15.00 -0.27 10.76
C GLN A 170 -14.06 -0.23 11.99
N ASN A 171 -13.55 -1.39 12.39
CA ASN A 171 -12.65 -1.54 13.55
C ASN A 171 -11.24 -2.02 13.15
N ILE A 172 -10.82 -1.75 11.90
CA ILE A 172 -9.52 -2.12 11.35
C ILE A 172 -8.76 -0.87 10.95
N LEU A 173 -7.51 -0.77 11.40
CA LEU A 173 -6.56 0.26 11.01
C LEU A 173 -5.60 -0.29 9.95
N PHE A 174 -5.36 0.46 8.88
CA PHE A 174 -4.38 0.17 7.84
C PHE A 174 -3.27 1.22 7.88
N VAL A 175 -2.06 0.80 8.21
CA VAL A 175 -0.88 1.66 8.40
C VAL A 175 0.26 1.35 7.44
N CYS A 176 0.11 0.35 6.57
CA CYS A 176 1.13 -0.10 5.64
C CYS A 176 2.52 -0.21 6.30
N ASP A 177 3.54 0.39 5.70
CA ASP A 177 4.92 0.39 6.19
C ASP A 177 5.29 1.65 7.00
N TYR A 178 4.32 2.48 7.38
CA TYR A 178 4.57 3.59 8.31
C TYR A 178 5.20 3.11 9.61
N ILE A 179 4.78 1.93 10.05
CA ILE A 179 5.23 1.24 11.25
C ILE A 179 5.67 -0.17 10.87
N PHE A 180 6.94 -0.43 11.04
CA PHE A 180 7.50 -1.76 10.99
C PHE A 180 7.27 -2.48 12.31
N PHE A 181 6.79 -3.69 12.21
CA PHE A 181 6.58 -4.56 13.35
C PHE A 181 7.12 -5.95 13.03
N ASP A 182 8.06 -6.39 13.83
CA ASP A 182 8.42 -7.78 14.00
C ASP A 182 7.92 -8.25 15.38
N GLU A 183 7.83 -9.54 15.62
CA GLU A 183 7.24 -10.08 16.86
C GLU A 183 7.83 -9.52 18.16
N LYS A 184 9.00 -8.91 18.12
CA LYS A 184 9.75 -8.43 19.27
C LYS A 184 9.82 -6.92 19.38
N SER A 185 9.80 -6.22 18.24
CA SER A 185 10.04 -4.78 18.21
C SER A 185 9.11 -4.04 17.25
N MET A 186 8.84 -2.80 17.58
CA MET A 186 8.13 -1.86 16.74
C MET A 186 9.01 -0.64 16.51
N LYS A 187 9.09 -0.18 15.25
CA LYS A 187 9.83 1.02 14.86
C LYS A 187 9.09 1.77 13.76
N LEU A 188 9.30 3.09 13.70
CA LEU A 188 8.88 3.87 12.56
C LEU A 188 9.70 3.49 11.33
N ASN A 189 9.10 3.67 10.15
CA ASN A 189 9.83 3.52 8.91
C ASN A 189 11.04 4.45 8.91
N PRO A 190 12.28 3.93 8.78
CA PRO A 190 13.50 4.75 8.82
C PRO A 190 13.77 5.52 7.52
N TYR A 191 13.06 5.16 6.44
CA TYR A 191 13.22 5.79 5.14
C TYR A 191 12.32 7.03 5.04
N GLY A 192 12.86 8.11 4.50
CA GLY A 192 12.16 9.40 4.41
C GLY A 192 12.53 10.37 5.54
N PRO A 193 11.85 11.52 5.64
CA PRO A 193 12.14 12.56 6.64
C PRO A 193 11.74 12.11 8.05
N TYR A 194 12.68 11.56 8.81
CA TYR A 194 12.41 10.91 10.11
C TYR A 194 11.64 11.81 11.10
N LYS A 195 12.03 13.11 11.19
CA LYS A 195 11.32 14.08 12.04
C LYS A 195 9.83 14.18 11.68
N LYS A 196 9.52 14.23 10.37
CA LYS A 196 8.13 14.25 9.89
C LYS A 196 7.40 12.95 10.19
N THR A 197 8.09 11.81 10.12
CA THR A 197 7.54 10.52 10.47
C THR A 197 7.19 10.43 11.96
N ILE A 198 8.01 11.03 12.84
CA ILE A 198 7.71 11.16 14.26
C ILE A 198 6.46 12.04 14.47
N GLU A 199 6.42 13.23 13.85
CA GLU A 199 5.25 14.14 13.93
C GLU A 199 3.94 13.42 13.51
N GLY A 200 3.99 12.66 12.40
CA GLY A 200 2.86 11.88 11.93
C GLY A 200 2.48 10.72 12.85
N ALA A 201 3.45 10.09 13.53
CA ALA A 201 3.17 9.06 14.53
C ALA A 201 2.41 9.64 15.74
N PHE A 202 2.76 10.84 16.21
CA PHE A 202 1.99 11.52 17.24
C PHE A 202 0.59 11.92 16.75
N LYS A 203 0.47 12.37 15.49
CA LYS A 203 -0.84 12.62 14.87
C LYS A 203 -1.69 11.35 14.81
N LEU A 204 -1.10 10.21 14.43
CA LEU A 204 -1.76 8.92 14.45
C LEU A 204 -2.27 8.56 15.86
N ARG A 205 -1.45 8.77 16.89
CA ARG A 205 -1.90 8.57 18.29
C ARG A 205 -3.17 9.35 18.61
N GLU A 206 -3.24 10.63 18.23
CA GLU A 206 -4.43 11.46 18.50
C GLU A 206 -5.66 10.98 17.71
N ILE A 207 -5.48 10.59 16.43
CA ILE A 207 -6.54 9.98 15.61
C ILE A 207 -7.12 8.73 16.30
N LEU A 208 -6.26 7.93 16.92
CA LEU A 208 -6.63 6.64 17.53
C LEU A 208 -7.20 6.78 18.96
N ARG A 209 -7.12 7.96 19.59
CA ARG A 209 -7.42 8.17 21.02
C ARG A 209 -8.78 7.59 21.45
N HIS A 210 -9.83 7.79 20.64
CA HIS A 210 -11.20 7.38 20.95
C HIS A 210 -11.74 6.33 19.97
N LYS A 211 -10.84 5.59 19.27
CA LYS A 211 -11.26 4.55 18.32
C LYS A 211 -11.34 3.19 18.99
N ASN A 212 -12.47 2.52 18.80
CA ASN A 212 -12.64 1.13 19.23
C ASN A 212 -12.20 0.18 18.08
N LEU A 213 -10.90 -0.07 17.99
CA LEU A 213 -10.31 -0.91 16.96
C LEU A 213 -10.05 -2.32 17.48
N LYS A 214 -10.07 -3.29 16.56
CA LYS A 214 -9.82 -4.70 16.87
C LYS A 214 -8.56 -5.24 16.20
N LYS A 215 -8.23 -4.73 14.99
CA LYS A 215 -7.09 -5.22 14.19
C LYS A 215 -6.28 -4.06 13.61
N VAL A 216 -5.01 -4.36 13.31
CA VAL A 216 -4.11 -3.50 12.55
C VAL A 216 -3.53 -4.30 11.39
N CYS A 217 -3.56 -3.70 10.23
CA CYS A 217 -3.03 -4.17 8.96
C CYS A 217 -1.80 -3.32 8.59
N GLY A 218 -0.62 -3.91 8.65
CA GLY A 218 0.63 -3.32 8.20
C GLY A 218 1.09 -3.90 6.87
N TYR A 219 2.31 -3.58 6.44
CA TYR A 219 2.84 -4.01 5.13
C TYR A 219 3.02 -5.54 5.01
N ASN A 220 3.31 -6.24 6.12
CA ASN A 220 3.52 -7.69 6.14
C ASN A 220 2.85 -8.39 7.33
N TYR A 221 2.07 -7.65 8.13
CA TYR A 221 1.43 -8.20 9.32
C TYR A 221 -0.05 -7.83 9.43
N VAL A 222 -0.80 -8.70 10.10
CA VAL A 222 -2.16 -8.45 10.58
C VAL A 222 -2.24 -8.91 12.03
N ILE A 223 -2.43 -7.99 12.97
CA ILE A 223 -2.39 -8.29 14.40
C ILE A 223 -3.55 -7.65 15.18
N LYS A 224 -3.77 -8.11 16.41
CA LYS A 224 -4.78 -7.56 17.31
C LYS A 224 -4.40 -6.13 17.74
N TYR A 225 -5.35 -5.20 17.65
CA TYR A 225 -5.13 -3.80 17.99
C TYR A 225 -4.68 -3.57 19.45
N PRO A 226 -5.22 -4.23 20.50
CA PRO A 226 -4.75 -4.00 21.87
C PRO A 226 -3.25 -4.24 22.03
N TYR A 227 -2.73 -5.34 21.47
CA TYR A 227 -1.31 -5.66 21.49
C TYR A 227 -0.48 -4.64 20.69
N TRP A 228 -0.93 -4.32 19.47
CA TRP A 228 -0.27 -3.30 18.64
C TRP A 228 -0.24 -1.93 19.36
N LYS A 229 -1.36 -1.52 19.99
CA LYS A 229 -1.48 -0.26 20.72
C LYS A 229 -0.49 -0.15 21.88
N GLU A 230 -0.29 -1.23 22.62
CA GLU A 230 0.71 -1.30 23.69
C GLU A 230 2.12 -1.06 23.14
N LYS A 231 2.51 -1.81 22.08
CA LYS A 231 3.81 -1.65 21.43
C LYS A 231 3.98 -0.27 20.79
N PHE A 232 2.93 0.29 20.23
CA PHE A 232 2.96 1.65 19.69
C PHE A 232 3.15 2.71 20.77
N LYS A 233 2.55 2.53 21.95
CA LYS A 233 2.79 3.40 23.11
C LYS A 233 4.25 3.33 23.57
N GLU A 234 4.82 2.12 23.69
CA GLU A 234 6.24 1.92 24.01
C GLU A 234 7.16 2.62 22.99
N LEU A 235 6.86 2.48 21.70
CA LEU A 235 7.59 3.17 20.63
C LEU A 235 7.55 4.68 20.81
N LEU A 236 6.36 5.26 21.00
CA LEU A 236 6.20 6.71 21.17
C LEU A 236 6.94 7.24 22.40
N THR A 237 6.94 6.51 23.51
CA THR A 237 7.72 6.89 24.70
C THR A 237 9.21 6.93 24.38
N ARG A 238 9.72 5.94 23.69
CA ARG A 238 11.15 5.83 23.33
C ARG A 238 11.62 6.92 22.36
N ILE A 239 10.78 7.36 21.43
CA ILE A 239 11.14 8.41 20.43
C ILE A 239 10.85 9.83 20.95
N SER A 240 10.26 9.99 22.14
CA SER A 240 10.02 11.27 22.80
C SER A 240 11.21 11.70 23.70
N LEU A 241 12.15 10.79 23.92
CA LEU A 241 13.39 11.01 24.70
C LEU A 241 14.52 11.45 23.78
#